data_82d34327f3c5851ec63da69df0a8a711
#
_entry.id   82d34327f3c5851ec63da69df0a8a711
#
_cell.length_a   1.000
_cell.length_b   1.000
_cell.length_c   1.000
_cell.angle_alpha   90.00
_cell.angle_beta   90.00
_cell.angle_gamma   90.00
#
_symmetry.space_group_name_H-M   'P 1'
#
loop_
_entity.id
_entity.type
_entity.pdbx_description
1 polymer ?
#
loop_
_entity_poly.entity_id
_entity_poly.type
_entity_poly.pdbx_seq_one_letter_code
_entity_poly.pdbx_strand_id
1 'polypeptide(L)'
;MREFKLLLFMASALLLFSCEKPVNNDPPLHMPEVTLRTIAGAWQLEEWNGEALADDTYLYIEFDGKSQRFEMWDNLGSMYTQHKTGSFAITKDENDKVIISGQYDNGVGDWNKSYEALFTRRGNSDYMAWITDSESMLFKHIDSIPELN
;
A
#
# COMPACT_ATOMS: atom_id res chain seq x y z
N MET A 1 42.76 42.86 -56.77
CA MET A 1 43.03 42.38 -55.35
C MET A 1 41.85 42.67 -54.48
N ARG A 2 40.92 41.75 -54.32
CA ARG A 2 39.83 41.84 -53.40
C ARG A 2 39.56 40.44 -52.86
N GLU A 3 39.93 40.26 -51.64
CA GLU A 3 39.76 39.06 -50.86
C GLU A 3 38.26 38.83 -50.60
N PHE A 4 37.70 37.77 -51.17
CA PHE A 4 36.33 37.35 -50.91
C PHE A 4 36.36 36.37 -49.73
N LYS A 5 36.09 36.87 -48.55
CA LYS A 5 35.91 36.03 -47.37
C LYS A 5 34.53 35.33 -47.41
N LEU A 6 34.57 34.05 -47.74
CA LEU A 6 33.41 33.18 -47.72
C LEU A 6 33.08 32.84 -46.25
N LEU A 7 32.07 33.48 -45.74
CA LEU A 7 31.53 33.20 -44.41
C LEU A 7 30.64 31.97 -44.50
N LEU A 8 31.21 30.84 -44.11
CA LEU A 8 30.45 29.57 -44.00
C LEU A 8 29.59 29.61 -42.76
N PHE A 9 28.29 29.87 -42.90
CA PHE A 9 27.30 29.73 -41.85
C PHE A 9 27.03 28.25 -41.64
N MET A 10 27.64 27.65 -40.61
CA MET A 10 27.23 26.37 -40.08
C MET A 10 25.96 26.55 -39.32
N ALA A 11 24.82 26.27 -39.94
CA ALA A 11 23.54 26.10 -39.26
C ALA A 11 23.57 24.77 -38.53
N SER A 12 23.90 24.81 -37.24
CA SER A 12 23.75 23.68 -36.33
C SER A 12 22.25 23.43 -36.09
N ALA A 13 21.68 22.48 -36.80
CA ALA A 13 20.34 21.98 -36.52
C ALA A 13 20.39 21.17 -35.21
N LEU A 14 20.05 21.82 -34.12
CA LEU A 14 19.74 21.15 -32.86
C LEU A 14 18.45 20.37 -33.05
N LEU A 15 18.58 19.09 -33.37
CA LEU A 15 17.49 18.13 -33.27
C LEU A 15 17.19 17.93 -31.77
N LEU A 16 16.23 18.69 -31.26
CA LEU A 16 15.58 18.43 -30.00
C LEU A 16 14.80 17.12 -30.16
N PHE A 17 15.41 16.01 -29.78
CA PHE A 17 14.67 14.78 -29.49
C PHE A 17 13.82 15.06 -28.27
N SER A 18 12.62 15.55 -28.49
CA SER A 18 11.56 15.51 -27.53
C SER A 18 11.24 14.03 -27.30
N CYS A 19 11.79 13.44 -26.24
CA CYS A 19 11.29 12.20 -25.71
C CYS A 19 9.90 12.50 -25.15
N GLU A 20 8.87 12.43 -25.98
CA GLU A 20 7.50 12.29 -25.51
C GLU A 20 7.42 10.94 -24.79
N LYS A 21 7.34 10.99 -23.45
CA LYS A 21 6.95 9.81 -22.67
C LYS A 21 5.61 9.39 -23.24
N PRO A 22 5.41 8.09 -23.54
CA PRO A 22 4.11 7.61 -23.95
C PRO A 22 3.10 8.00 -22.86
N VAL A 23 2.16 8.85 -23.23
CA VAL A 23 1.01 9.16 -22.37
C VAL A 23 0.22 7.86 -22.31
N ASN A 24 0.31 7.17 -21.18
CA ASN A 24 -0.54 6.02 -20.89
C ASN A 24 -1.97 6.57 -20.81
N ASN A 25 -2.72 6.40 -21.90
CA ASN A 25 -4.13 6.74 -21.97
C ASN A 25 -5.03 5.63 -21.38
N ASP A 26 -4.44 4.72 -20.60
CA ASP A 26 -5.25 3.76 -19.86
C ASP A 26 -6.10 4.53 -18.85
N PRO A 27 -7.40 4.24 -18.79
CA PRO A 27 -8.25 4.87 -17.79
C PRO A 27 -7.67 4.58 -16.40
N PRO A 28 -7.69 5.55 -15.48
CA PRO A 28 -7.16 5.34 -14.14
C PRO A 28 -7.81 4.09 -13.55
N LEU A 29 -6.98 3.17 -13.06
CA LEU A 29 -7.46 1.94 -12.45
C LEU A 29 -8.35 2.33 -11.27
N HIS A 30 -9.65 2.15 -11.44
CA HIS A 30 -10.60 2.44 -10.38
C HIS A 30 -10.54 1.31 -9.35
N MET A 31 -9.76 1.54 -8.28
CA MET A 31 -9.72 0.62 -7.16
C MET A 31 -11.01 0.74 -6.35
N PRO A 32 -11.59 -0.38 -5.89
CA PRO A 32 -12.75 -0.32 -5.02
C PRO A 32 -12.41 0.42 -3.71
N GLU A 33 -13.41 1.01 -3.10
CA GLU A 33 -13.27 1.59 -1.76
C GLU A 33 -13.11 0.48 -0.73
N VAL A 34 -12.35 0.75 0.34
CA VAL A 34 -12.24 -0.15 1.49
C VAL A 34 -13.56 -0.11 2.27
N THR A 35 -14.22 -1.25 2.36
CA THR A 35 -15.49 -1.45 3.05
C THR A 35 -15.44 -2.77 3.82
N LEU A 36 -16.39 -3.02 4.70
CA LEU A 36 -16.51 -4.31 5.42
C LEU A 36 -16.54 -5.52 4.47
N ARG A 37 -17.06 -5.34 3.26
CA ARG A 37 -17.12 -6.40 2.26
C ARG A 37 -15.79 -6.58 1.51
N THR A 38 -15.17 -5.47 1.13
CA THR A 38 -13.97 -5.50 0.27
C THR A 38 -12.69 -5.78 1.04
N ILE A 39 -12.67 -5.51 2.37
CA ILE A 39 -11.54 -5.83 3.24
C ILE A 39 -11.50 -7.30 3.66
N ALA A 40 -12.64 -8.01 3.59
CA ALA A 40 -12.74 -9.40 4.06
C ALA A 40 -11.72 -10.31 3.39
N GLY A 41 -11.12 -11.20 4.16
CA GLY A 41 -10.08 -12.14 3.73
C GLY A 41 -8.74 -11.91 4.41
N ALA A 42 -7.71 -12.58 3.90
CA ALA A 42 -6.40 -12.65 4.49
C ALA A 42 -5.42 -11.66 3.82
N TRP A 43 -4.63 -11.02 4.66
CA TRP A 43 -3.67 -10.00 4.26
C TRP A 43 -2.33 -10.24 4.94
N GLN A 44 -1.24 -10.04 4.21
CA GLN A 44 0.13 -10.11 4.68
C GLN A 44 0.76 -8.74 4.67
N LEU A 45 1.34 -8.30 5.77
CA LEU A 45 2.15 -7.08 5.80
C LEU A 45 3.46 -7.32 5.02
N GLU A 46 3.69 -6.55 3.97
CA GLU A 46 4.93 -6.61 3.17
C GLU A 46 5.88 -5.45 3.46
N GLU A 47 5.34 -4.27 3.73
CA GLU A 47 6.17 -3.08 3.98
C GLU A 47 5.67 -2.32 5.21
N TRP A 48 6.61 -1.82 6.00
CA TRP A 48 6.38 -0.90 7.10
C TRP A 48 7.22 0.36 6.89
N ASN A 49 6.58 1.51 6.80
CA ASN A 49 7.22 2.79 6.49
C ASN A 49 8.03 2.79 5.18
N GLY A 50 7.55 2.02 4.17
CA GLY A 50 8.18 1.89 2.87
C GLY A 50 9.36 0.92 2.81
N GLU A 51 9.67 0.25 3.90
CA GLU A 51 10.71 -0.77 3.99
C GLU A 51 10.08 -2.17 4.11
N ALA A 52 10.65 -3.14 3.38
CA ALA A 52 10.24 -4.53 3.51
C ALA A 52 10.51 -5.03 4.94
N LEU A 53 9.68 -5.95 5.43
CA LEU A 53 9.93 -6.60 6.70
C LEU A 53 11.27 -7.36 6.66
N ALA A 54 11.92 -7.48 7.81
CA ALA A 54 13.12 -8.31 7.97
C ALA A 54 12.81 -9.77 7.66
N ASP A 55 13.82 -10.51 7.21
CA ASP A 55 13.72 -11.95 6.96
C ASP A 55 13.15 -12.66 8.20
N ASP A 56 12.33 -13.67 7.97
CA ASP A 56 11.65 -14.47 9.00
C ASP A 56 10.67 -13.67 9.90
N THR A 57 10.38 -12.42 9.54
CA THR A 57 9.41 -11.57 10.23
C THR A 57 8.11 -11.50 9.45
N TYR A 58 6.99 -11.62 10.13
CA TYR A 58 5.68 -11.56 9.48
C TYR A 58 4.60 -10.94 10.37
N LEU A 59 3.59 -10.41 9.70
CA LEU A 59 2.28 -10.12 10.25
C LEU A 59 1.24 -10.50 9.22
N TYR A 60 0.33 -11.38 9.63
CA TYR A 60 -0.86 -11.74 8.88
C TYR A 60 -2.09 -11.26 9.63
N ILE A 61 -3.08 -10.80 8.90
CA ILE A 61 -4.37 -10.40 9.46
C ILE A 61 -5.48 -10.93 8.56
N GLU A 62 -6.49 -11.53 9.17
CA GLU A 62 -7.71 -11.97 8.49
C GLU A 62 -8.90 -11.20 9.02
N PHE A 63 -9.68 -10.64 8.09
CA PHE A 63 -10.87 -9.86 8.42
C PHE A 63 -12.14 -10.65 8.06
N ASP A 64 -13.04 -10.78 9.02
CA ASP A 64 -14.43 -11.14 8.78
C ASP A 64 -15.29 -9.86 8.77
N GLY A 65 -15.56 -9.37 7.58
CA GLY A 65 -16.37 -8.14 7.41
C GLY A 65 -17.81 -8.27 7.88
N LYS A 66 -18.35 -9.51 7.97
CA LYS A 66 -19.72 -9.74 8.42
C LYS A 66 -19.86 -9.60 9.93
N SER A 67 -18.92 -10.17 10.67
CA SER A 67 -18.90 -10.08 12.15
C SER A 67 -18.12 -8.87 12.65
N GLN A 68 -17.42 -8.16 11.77
CA GLN A 68 -16.48 -7.08 12.10
C GLN A 68 -15.41 -7.54 13.09
N ARG A 69 -14.91 -8.74 12.89
CA ARG A 69 -13.86 -9.36 13.68
C ARG A 69 -12.60 -9.52 12.87
N PHE A 70 -11.44 -9.44 13.54
CA PHE A 70 -10.16 -9.80 12.94
C PHE A 70 -9.45 -10.84 13.79
N GLU A 71 -8.60 -11.62 13.11
CA GLU A 71 -7.57 -12.45 13.70
C GLU A 71 -6.22 -12.03 13.14
N MET A 72 -5.21 -11.97 13.97
CA MET A 72 -3.88 -11.51 13.61
C MET A 72 -2.83 -12.47 14.17
N TRP A 73 -1.84 -12.78 13.34
CA TRP A 73 -0.69 -13.59 13.70
C TRP A 73 0.58 -12.81 13.35
N ASP A 74 1.44 -12.60 14.30
CA ASP A 74 2.70 -11.91 14.09
C ASP A 74 3.82 -12.44 14.96
N ASN A 75 5.07 -12.15 14.56
CA ASN A 75 6.26 -12.35 15.36
C ASN A 75 7.11 -11.06 15.43
N LEU A 76 6.52 -9.89 15.23
CA LEU A 76 7.23 -8.62 15.13
C LEU A 76 8.04 -8.24 16.37
N GLY A 77 7.62 -8.67 17.54
CA GLY A 77 8.29 -8.39 18.82
C GLY A 77 8.73 -9.64 19.56
N SER A 78 8.72 -10.82 18.90
CA SER A 78 8.94 -12.10 19.55
C SER A 78 9.53 -13.11 18.55
N MET A 79 10.27 -14.09 19.05
CA MET A 79 10.67 -15.26 18.24
C MET A 79 9.54 -16.26 18.04
N TYR A 80 8.42 -16.09 18.71
CA TYR A 80 7.26 -16.97 18.66
C TYR A 80 6.09 -16.26 18.04
N THR A 81 5.29 -17.01 17.29
CA THR A 81 4.01 -16.54 16.75
C THR A 81 3.10 -16.09 17.89
N GLN A 82 2.63 -14.86 17.80
CA GLN A 82 1.56 -14.33 18.65
C GLN A 82 0.25 -14.38 17.88
N HIS A 83 -0.81 -14.85 18.51
CA HIS A 83 -2.17 -14.84 17.98
C HIS A 83 -3.00 -13.84 18.77
N LYS A 84 -3.60 -12.91 18.07
CA LYS A 84 -4.40 -11.82 18.63
C LYS A 84 -5.75 -11.78 17.92
N THR A 85 -6.81 -11.52 18.67
CA THR A 85 -8.15 -11.34 18.11
C THR A 85 -8.74 -10.02 18.55
N GLY A 86 -9.70 -9.53 17.80
CA GLY A 86 -10.35 -8.28 18.10
C GLY A 86 -11.51 -7.94 17.19
N SER A 87 -12.01 -6.74 17.34
CA SER A 87 -13.02 -6.15 16.47
C SER A 87 -12.45 -4.97 15.71
N PHE A 88 -13.03 -4.65 14.56
CA PHE A 88 -12.64 -3.49 13.77
C PHE A 88 -13.88 -2.73 13.29
N ALA A 89 -13.67 -1.47 12.94
CA ALA A 89 -14.66 -0.61 12.32
C ALA A 89 -14.07 0.11 11.12
N ILE A 90 -14.91 0.35 10.14
CA ILE A 90 -14.60 1.21 8.99
C ILE A 90 -15.58 2.38 9.02
N THR A 91 -15.05 3.60 9.03
CA THR A 91 -15.81 4.85 9.06
C THR A 91 -15.28 5.80 8.00
N LYS A 92 -15.91 6.94 7.83
CA LYS A 92 -15.38 8.04 7.03
C LYS A 92 -15.12 9.25 7.93
N ASP A 93 -14.04 9.97 7.62
CA ASP A 93 -13.74 11.23 8.28
C ASP A 93 -14.48 12.40 7.60
N GLU A 94 -14.25 13.61 8.08
CA GLU A 94 -14.85 14.85 7.54
C GLU A 94 -14.44 15.18 6.09
N ASN A 95 -13.34 14.55 5.59
CA ASN A 95 -12.84 14.70 4.23
C ASN A 95 -13.24 13.51 3.33
N ASP A 96 -14.18 12.69 3.77
CA ASP A 96 -14.64 11.47 3.08
C ASP A 96 -13.56 10.38 2.92
N LYS A 97 -12.48 10.45 3.69
CA LYS A 97 -11.44 9.42 3.73
C LYS A 97 -11.92 8.21 4.53
N VAL A 98 -11.61 7.03 4.04
CA VAL A 98 -11.94 5.78 4.75
C VAL A 98 -10.97 5.56 5.88
N ILE A 99 -11.49 5.41 7.08
CA ILE A 99 -10.72 5.21 8.31
C ILE A 99 -11.01 3.83 8.86
N ILE A 100 -9.96 3.05 9.10
CA ILE A 100 -10.02 1.77 9.80
C ILE A 100 -9.50 1.94 11.23
N SER A 101 -10.21 1.34 12.18
CA SER A 101 -9.80 1.27 13.59
C SER A 101 -10.06 -0.13 14.15
N GLY A 102 -9.22 -0.56 15.08
CA GLY A 102 -9.33 -1.88 15.71
C GLY A 102 -9.23 -1.81 17.22
N GLN A 103 -9.76 -2.85 17.86
CA GLN A 103 -9.69 -3.04 19.30
C GLN A 103 -9.45 -4.51 19.59
N TYR A 104 -8.40 -4.82 20.36
CA TYR A 104 -8.11 -6.18 20.81
C TYR A 104 -9.05 -6.64 21.92
N ASP A 105 -9.42 -7.92 21.90
CA ASP A 105 -10.30 -8.52 22.90
C ASP A 105 -9.74 -8.49 24.32
N ASN A 106 -8.43 -8.61 24.45
CA ASN A 106 -7.75 -8.57 25.74
C ASN A 106 -7.30 -7.15 26.14
N GLY A 107 -7.64 -6.13 25.34
CA GLY A 107 -7.28 -4.73 25.58
C GLY A 107 -5.78 -4.45 25.43
N VAL A 108 -4.98 -5.40 24.96
CA VAL A 108 -3.53 -5.28 24.81
C VAL A 108 -3.14 -5.54 23.35
N GLY A 109 -2.52 -4.56 22.72
CA GLY A 109 -2.01 -4.66 21.35
C GLY A 109 -1.63 -3.29 20.77
N ASP A 110 -0.97 -3.30 19.64
CA ASP A 110 -0.39 -2.09 19.02
C ASP A 110 -1.39 -1.32 18.14
N TRP A 111 -2.55 -1.91 17.85
CA TRP A 111 -3.59 -1.25 17.08
C TRP A 111 -4.42 -0.30 17.95
N ASN A 112 -3.77 0.74 18.42
CA ASN A 112 -4.38 1.80 19.24
C ASN A 112 -4.59 3.10 18.46
N LYS A 113 -4.37 3.07 17.16
CA LYS A 113 -4.52 4.18 16.22
C LYS A 113 -5.62 3.89 15.21
N SER A 114 -6.07 4.94 14.57
CA SER A 114 -6.89 4.86 13.37
C SER A 114 -6.04 5.18 12.15
N TYR A 115 -6.25 4.48 11.06
CA TYR A 115 -5.50 4.64 9.82
C TYR A 115 -6.44 5.02 8.69
N GLU A 116 -6.01 5.91 7.81
CA GLU A 116 -6.60 6.01 6.48
C GLU A 116 -6.31 4.71 5.73
N ALA A 117 -7.35 4.05 5.22
CA ALA A 117 -7.24 2.80 4.50
C ALA A 117 -7.63 2.99 3.04
N LEU A 118 -6.78 2.54 2.14
CA LEU A 118 -7.06 2.58 0.70
C LEU A 118 -6.50 1.36 0.00
N PHE A 119 -7.18 0.92 -1.06
CA PHE A 119 -6.66 -0.12 -1.92
C PHE A 119 -5.73 0.46 -2.98
N THR A 120 -4.74 -0.32 -3.35
CA THR A 120 -3.83 -0.05 -4.46
C THR A 120 -3.47 -1.37 -5.16
N ARG A 121 -2.88 -1.27 -6.34
CA ARG A 121 -2.43 -2.43 -7.10
C ARG A 121 -0.99 -2.26 -7.52
N ARG A 122 -0.20 -3.32 -7.37
CA ARG A 122 1.16 -3.41 -7.89
C ARG A 122 1.26 -4.66 -8.77
N GLY A 123 1.42 -4.46 -10.08
CA GLY A 123 1.35 -5.55 -11.04
C GLY A 123 -0.03 -6.23 -11.02
N ASN A 124 -0.07 -7.54 -10.75
CA ASN A 124 -1.29 -8.33 -10.68
C ASN A 124 -1.79 -8.57 -9.24
N SER A 125 -1.16 -7.96 -8.25
CA SER A 125 -1.52 -8.16 -6.84
C SER A 125 -2.26 -6.96 -6.29
N ASP A 126 -3.29 -7.24 -5.51
CA ASP A 126 -4.04 -6.24 -4.77
C ASP A 126 -3.40 -6.00 -3.40
N TYR A 127 -3.31 -4.73 -3.03
CA TYR A 127 -2.73 -4.26 -1.79
C TYR A 127 -3.69 -3.34 -1.07
N MET A 128 -3.55 -3.27 0.24
CA MET A 128 -4.21 -2.31 1.10
C MET A 128 -3.15 -1.51 1.85
N ALA A 129 -3.19 -0.20 1.72
CA ALA A 129 -2.33 0.70 2.48
C ALA A 129 -3.08 1.24 3.70
N TRP A 130 -2.41 1.25 4.85
CA TRP A 130 -2.83 1.94 6.06
C TRP A 130 -1.87 3.08 6.33
N ILE A 131 -2.39 4.28 6.49
CA ILE A 131 -1.57 5.49 6.51
C ILE A 131 -2.00 6.39 7.66
N THR A 132 -0.99 6.92 8.37
CA THR A 132 -1.10 8.07 9.27
C THR A 132 -0.06 9.12 8.89
N ASP A 133 -0.01 10.24 9.58
CA ASP A 133 1.00 11.27 9.35
C ASP A 133 2.44 10.79 9.60
N SER A 134 2.61 9.74 10.42
CA SER A 134 3.92 9.25 10.87
C SER A 134 4.21 7.80 10.52
N GLU A 135 3.27 7.09 9.96
CA GLU A 135 3.38 5.64 9.75
C GLU A 135 2.60 5.19 8.53
N SER A 136 3.18 4.25 7.79
CA SER A 136 2.52 3.59 6.68
C SER A 136 2.78 2.09 6.71
N MET A 137 1.74 1.32 6.42
CA MET A 137 1.82 -0.13 6.28
C MET A 137 1.21 -0.54 4.95
N LEU A 138 1.83 -1.49 4.27
CA LEU A 138 1.34 -2.01 3.00
C LEU A 138 1.09 -3.51 3.14
N PHE A 139 -0.17 -3.89 3.03
CA PHE A 139 -0.64 -5.26 3.11
C PHE A 139 -0.95 -5.79 1.72
N LYS A 140 -0.48 -6.97 1.41
CA LYS A 140 -0.83 -7.73 0.21
C LYS A 140 -1.97 -8.67 0.50
N HIS A 141 -2.96 -8.72 -0.39
CA HIS A 141 -3.99 -9.75 -0.33
C HIS A 141 -3.40 -11.13 -0.63
N ILE A 142 -3.74 -12.11 0.19
CA ILE A 142 -3.33 -13.51 0.05
C ILE A 142 -4.55 -14.43 0.10
N ASP A 143 -4.46 -15.61 -0.51
CA ASP A 143 -5.57 -16.56 -0.56
C ASP A 143 -5.87 -17.18 0.82
N SER A 144 -4.83 -17.42 1.60
CA SER A 144 -4.94 -17.96 2.97
C SER A 144 -3.67 -17.69 3.76
N ILE A 145 -3.81 -17.65 5.09
CA ILE A 145 -2.66 -17.57 6.00
C ILE A 145 -1.89 -18.90 5.94
N PRO A 146 -0.55 -18.87 5.79
CA PRO A 146 0.26 -20.08 5.77
C PRO A 146 0.24 -20.80 7.12
N GLU A 147 0.61 -22.09 7.13
CA GLU A 147 0.85 -22.79 8.39
C GLU A 147 2.01 -22.14 9.15
N LEU A 148 1.73 -21.69 10.36
CA LEU A 148 2.68 -21.00 11.23
C LEU A 148 3.21 -22.01 12.27
N ASN A 149 4.54 -22.17 12.34
CA ASN A 149 5.24 -23.05 13.29
C ASN A 149 5.54 -22.35 14.61
#